data_3653d787172ffebe5daeb99600a985d9
#
_entry.id   3653d787172ffebe5daeb99600a985d9
#
_cell.length_a   1.000
_cell.length_b   1.000
_cell.length_c   1.000
_cell.angle_alpha   90.00
_cell.angle_beta   90.00
_cell.angle_gamma   90.00
#
_symmetry.space_group_name_H-M   'P 1'
#
loop_
_entity.id
_entity.type
_entity.pdbx_description
1 polymer ?
#
loop_
_entity_poly.entity_id
_entity_poly.type
_entity_poly.pdbx_seq_one_letter_code
_entity_poly.pdbx_strand_id
1 'polypeptide(L)'
;IPSKKDFLLTQSIFPTVEMRAVKWRTKDSGRFVNVAKYRAFNASVPFATREAWQTSREGALPPLGQKLLVSEQEQILLEDSHGSDQDRLIDLLYDDVERHVEAIRSRLELACGDVLADGKFELLQENGLTLEVDWNVPVENRPTARIPWSDPTSDPIADEQRWIRQLDDIGAPAPELVITSAKAYSYLAENNAYRAAYYGSVSPSTTPTAMLNPQQINVVRGNYSLPPITFYKAQVRVDGKSRRVLPEDLWILVPPDREKWAQTMYGVTAEGLVLSRGTNPEIIREDAPGLIITRGVQDDPVQIWTKGAAVGMPVMHTPDAHIVAKVL
;
A
#
# COMPACT_ATOMS: atom_id res chain seq x y z
N ILE A 1 3.22 -19.34 -0.74
CA ILE A 1 3.19 -18.15 -1.60
C ILE A 1 1.88 -17.46 -1.27
N PRO A 2 1.89 -16.15 -0.90
CA PRO A 2 0.64 -15.42 -0.68
C PRO A 2 -0.14 -15.39 -1.99
N SER A 3 -1.43 -15.71 -1.93
CA SER A 3 -2.26 -15.67 -3.14
C SER A 3 -2.43 -14.23 -3.60
N LYS A 4 -2.66 -14.00 -4.90
CA LYS A 4 -2.99 -12.67 -5.49
C LYS A 4 -4.10 -11.95 -4.70
N LYS A 5 -4.94 -12.69 -3.98
CA LYS A 5 -6.04 -12.16 -3.15
C LYS A 5 -5.58 -11.49 -1.85
N ASP A 6 -4.33 -11.72 -1.43
CA ASP A 6 -3.81 -11.16 -0.18
C ASP A 6 -3.14 -9.78 -0.38
N PHE A 7 -2.89 -9.35 -1.62
CA PHE A 7 -2.29 -8.05 -1.95
C PHE A 7 -3.34 -6.94 -2.03
N LEU A 8 -3.84 -6.54 -0.86
CA LEU A 8 -4.86 -5.50 -0.74
C LEU A 8 -4.31 -4.10 -1.06
N LEU A 9 -3.05 -3.82 -0.67
CA LEU A 9 -2.51 -2.47 -0.76
C LEU A 9 -2.35 -2.02 -2.21
N THR A 10 -1.68 -2.79 -3.05
CA THR A 10 -1.49 -2.47 -4.46
C THR A 10 -2.74 -2.63 -5.32
N GLN A 11 -3.73 -3.42 -4.87
CA GLN A 11 -4.96 -3.65 -5.64
C GLN A 11 -6.04 -2.61 -5.39
N SER A 12 -6.20 -2.15 -4.15
CA SER A 12 -7.33 -1.29 -3.79
C SER A 12 -6.99 -0.07 -2.94
N ILE A 13 -5.90 -0.10 -2.18
CA ILE A 13 -5.53 1.00 -1.30
C ILE A 13 -4.65 2.02 -2.00
N PHE A 14 -3.67 1.56 -2.78
CA PHE A 14 -2.81 2.35 -3.65
C PHE A 14 -3.09 1.95 -5.11
N PRO A 15 -4.17 2.44 -5.74
CA PRO A 15 -4.53 2.04 -7.09
C PRO A 15 -3.37 2.27 -8.07
N THR A 16 -3.24 1.36 -9.00
CA THR A 16 -2.14 1.36 -9.97
C THR A 16 -2.37 2.38 -11.07
N VAL A 17 -1.35 3.18 -11.39
CA VAL A 17 -1.35 4.15 -12.49
C VAL A 17 -0.11 3.98 -13.34
N GLU A 18 -0.31 3.87 -14.65
CA GLU A 18 0.79 3.85 -15.64
C GLU A 18 1.13 5.27 -16.10
N MET A 19 2.41 5.58 -16.10
CA MET A 19 2.95 6.85 -16.58
C MET A 19 3.88 6.64 -17.77
N ARG A 20 3.81 7.52 -18.76
CA ARG A 20 4.78 7.55 -19.86
C ARG A 20 6.10 8.27 -19.50
N ALA A 21 6.42 8.32 -18.22
CA ALA A 21 7.59 9.00 -17.68
C ALA A 21 8.24 8.18 -16.59
N VAL A 22 9.51 8.42 -16.33
CA VAL A 22 10.26 7.86 -15.20
C VAL A 22 10.34 8.82 -14.01
N LYS A 23 9.66 9.96 -14.10
CA LYS A 23 9.60 10.97 -13.03
C LYS A 23 8.17 11.17 -12.59
N TRP A 24 7.96 11.20 -11.29
CA TRP A 24 6.68 11.54 -10.69
C TRP A 24 6.72 12.97 -10.14
N ARG A 25 5.56 13.59 -10.08
CA ARG A 25 5.37 14.90 -9.48
C ARG A 25 4.01 14.94 -8.77
N THR A 26 4.03 15.26 -7.49
CA THR A 26 2.81 15.52 -6.74
C THR A 26 2.63 17.03 -6.54
N LYS A 27 1.39 17.47 -6.48
CA LYS A 27 1.03 18.83 -6.12
C LYS A 27 0.02 18.74 -5.00
N ASP A 28 0.37 19.27 -3.86
CA ASP A 28 -0.54 19.43 -2.75
C ASP A 28 -1.05 20.89 -2.76
N SER A 29 -2.37 21.07 -2.67
CA SER A 29 -3.02 22.37 -2.58
C SER A 29 -3.84 22.43 -1.31
N GLY A 30 -3.80 23.59 -0.62
CA GLY A 30 -4.58 23.78 0.60
C GLY A 30 -6.07 23.51 0.39
N ARG A 31 -6.71 22.89 1.37
CA ARG A 31 -8.13 22.50 1.35
C ARG A 31 -9.08 23.67 1.58
N PHE A 32 -8.58 24.74 2.17
CA PHE A 32 -9.40 25.91 2.50
C PHE A 32 -9.19 27.04 1.50
N VAL A 33 -10.30 27.66 1.12
CA VAL A 33 -10.30 28.82 0.23
C VAL A 33 -10.75 30.04 1.02
N ASN A 34 -10.03 31.15 0.91
CA ASN A 34 -10.41 32.41 1.54
C ASN A 34 -11.78 32.87 1.05
N VAL A 35 -12.66 33.19 1.99
CA VAL A 35 -14.03 33.61 1.71
C VAL A 35 -14.03 34.98 1.01
N ALA A 36 -14.87 35.14 -0.02
CA ALA A 36 -15.08 36.44 -0.67
C ALA A 36 -15.72 37.43 0.32
N LYS A 37 -15.28 38.71 0.26
CA LYS A 37 -15.79 39.75 1.13
C LYS A 37 -16.99 40.45 0.50
N TYR A 38 -18.00 40.75 1.29
CA TYR A 38 -19.10 41.60 0.86
C TYR A 38 -18.61 43.05 0.65
N ARG A 39 -19.19 43.74 -0.31
CA ARG A 39 -18.91 45.16 -0.59
C ARG A 39 -20.21 45.93 -0.73
N ALA A 40 -20.13 47.24 -0.49
CA ALA A 40 -21.26 48.16 -0.79
C ALA A 40 -21.46 48.29 -2.31
N PHE A 41 -22.68 48.63 -2.72
CA PHE A 41 -22.95 48.96 -4.11
C PHE A 41 -22.05 50.15 -4.56
N ASN A 42 -21.53 50.09 -5.78
CA ASN A 42 -20.60 51.06 -6.38
C ASN A 42 -19.21 51.12 -5.69
N ALA A 43 -18.87 50.29 -4.73
CA ALA A 43 -17.51 50.16 -4.20
C ALA A 43 -16.66 49.22 -5.08
N SER A 44 -15.36 49.42 -5.12
CA SER A 44 -14.44 48.54 -5.84
C SER A 44 -14.41 47.15 -5.19
N VAL A 45 -14.20 46.10 -6.00
CA VAL A 45 -13.99 44.76 -5.48
C VAL A 45 -12.65 44.71 -4.75
N PRO A 46 -12.60 44.22 -3.48
CA PRO A 46 -11.34 44.11 -2.77
C PRO A 46 -10.43 43.07 -3.44
N PHE A 47 -9.14 43.39 -3.53
CA PHE A 47 -8.15 42.45 -4.04
C PHE A 47 -8.01 41.28 -3.06
N ALA A 48 -8.10 40.06 -3.60
CA ALA A 48 -7.75 38.85 -2.86
C ALA A 48 -6.31 38.46 -3.18
N THR A 49 -5.51 38.17 -2.16
CA THR A 49 -4.19 37.59 -2.35
C THR A 49 -4.36 36.12 -2.72
N ARG A 50 -3.67 35.67 -3.78
CA ARG A 50 -3.51 34.24 -4.04
C ARG A 50 -2.46 33.71 -3.08
N GLU A 51 -2.90 33.07 -2.00
CA GLU A 51 -1.99 32.27 -1.21
C GLU A 51 -1.69 31.00 -2.00
N ALA A 52 -0.51 30.97 -2.61
CA ALA A 52 -0.03 29.80 -3.31
C ALA A 52 0.51 28.78 -2.30
N TRP A 53 -0.36 28.12 -1.56
CA TRP A 53 -0.02 26.93 -0.80
C TRP A 53 0.07 25.76 -1.77
N GLN A 54 1.13 25.71 -2.54
CA GLN A 54 1.40 24.59 -3.44
C GLN A 54 2.77 24.01 -3.10
N THR A 55 2.76 22.95 -2.32
CA THR A 55 3.95 22.11 -2.14
C THR A 55 4.01 21.14 -3.31
N SER A 56 5.01 21.23 -4.15
CA SER A 56 5.26 20.25 -5.19
C SER A 56 6.45 19.38 -4.77
N ARG A 57 6.27 18.08 -4.86
CA ARG A 57 7.34 17.09 -4.70
C ARG A 57 7.54 16.38 -6.02
N GLU A 58 8.76 16.12 -6.36
CA GLU A 58 9.12 15.37 -7.57
C GLU A 58 10.29 14.43 -7.30
N GLY A 59 10.33 13.34 -8.03
CA GLY A 59 11.40 12.36 -7.94
C GLY A 59 11.40 11.41 -9.12
N ALA A 60 12.37 10.50 -9.13
CA ALA A 60 12.46 9.44 -10.11
C ALA A 60 11.84 8.15 -9.58
N LEU A 61 11.18 7.39 -10.45
CA LEU A 61 10.72 6.05 -10.15
C LEU A 61 11.91 5.07 -10.21
N PRO A 62 12.15 4.28 -9.17
CA PRO A 62 13.25 3.31 -9.17
C PRO A 62 12.93 2.12 -10.07
N PRO A 63 13.94 1.58 -10.79
CA PRO A 63 13.81 0.31 -11.48
C PRO A 63 13.83 -0.85 -10.49
N LEU A 64 13.03 -1.87 -10.75
CA LEU A 64 13.01 -3.12 -10.01
C LEU A 64 12.88 -4.30 -10.97
N GLY A 65 13.40 -5.45 -10.60
CA GLY A 65 13.32 -6.65 -11.39
C GLY A 65 14.14 -7.79 -10.83
N GLN A 66 13.96 -8.95 -11.44
CA GLN A 66 14.74 -10.15 -11.14
C GLN A 66 15.02 -10.94 -12.42
N LYS A 67 16.04 -11.78 -12.38
CA LYS A 67 16.43 -12.69 -13.46
C LYS A 67 16.46 -14.11 -12.92
N LEU A 68 15.83 -15.03 -13.64
CA LEU A 68 15.92 -16.46 -13.40
C LEU A 68 16.74 -17.09 -14.50
N LEU A 69 17.52 -18.11 -14.16
CA LEU A 69 18.41 -18.81 -15.09
C LEU A 69 18.05 -20.27 -15.12
N VAL A 70 17.95 -20.84 -16.34
CA VAL A 70 17.94 -22.27 -16.55
C VAL A 70 19.38 -22.66 -16.89
N SER A 71 20.02 -23.41 -15.99
CA SER A 71 21.41 -23.79 -16.15
C SER A 71 21.62 -24.80 -17.28
N GLU A 72 22.84 -24.90 -17.80
CA GLU A 72 23.23 -25.88 -18.82
C GLU A 72 22.86 -27.32 -18.41
N GLN A 73 23.13 -27.67 -17.14
CA GLN A 73 22.78 -28.98 -16.60
C GLN A 73 21.28 -29.26 -16.60
N GLU A 74 20.47 -28.28 -16.26
CA GLU A 74 18.99 -28.39 -16.31
C GLU A 74 18.50 -28.52 -17.74
N GLN A 75 19.11 -27.80 -18.69
CA GLN A 75 18.77 -27.93 -20.12
C GLN A 75 19.08 -29.33 -20.66
N ILE A 76 20.27 -29.89 -20.34
CA ILE A 76 20.68 -31.25 -20.76
C ILE A 76 19.73 -32.30 -20.15
N LEU A 77 19.38 -32.16 -18.86
CA LEU A 77 18.45 -33.08 -18.21
C LEU A 77 17.04 -32.99 -18.79
N LEU A 78 16.63 -31.83 -19.28
CA LEU A 78 15.35 -31.64 -19.96
C LEU A 78 15.35 -32.29 -21.36
N GLU A 79 16.47 -32.27 -22.10
CA GLU A 79 16.60 -32.88 -23.41
C GLU A 79 16.74 -34.41 -23.39
N ASP A 80 17.29 -35.00 -22.32
CA ASP A 80 17.54 -36.43 -22.20
C ASP A 80 16.25 -37.26 -21.93
N SER A 81 15.14 -36.64 -21.60
CA SER A 81 13.86 -37.25 -21.30
C SER A 81 12.93 -37.25 -22.52
N HIS A 82 12.98 -38.27 -23.37
CA HIS A 82 12.30 -38.46 -24.65
C HIS A 82 10.86 -37.94 -24.78
N GLY A 83 10.60 -36.97 -25.63
CA GLY A 83 9.32 -36.69 -26.28
C GLY A 83 8.29 -35.82 -25.53
N SER A 84 8.44 -35.56 -24.24
CA SER A 84 7.54 -34.68 -23.45
C SER A 84 8.21 -33.36 -22.98
N ASP A 85 9.36 -33.06 -23.51
CA ASP A 85 10.28 -32.09 -22.89
C ASP A 85 10.12 -30.67 -23.43
N GLN A 86 9.66 -30.50 -24.65
CA GLN A 86 9.25 -29.19 -25.14
C GLN A 86 8.07 -28.64 -24.31
N ASP A 87 7.11 -29.49 -23.96
CA ASP A 87 5.98 -29.09 -23.11
C ASP A 87 6.45 -28.72 -21.70
N ARG A 88 7.41 -29.46 -21.14
CA ARG A 88 8.00 -29.15 -19.82
C ARG A 88 8.83 -27.87 -19.81
N LEU A 89 9.59 -27.59 -20.87
CA LEU A 89 10.33 -26.34 -20.98
C LEU A 89 9.38 -25.15 -21.13
N ILE A 90 8.32 -25.33 -21.88
CA ILE A 90 7.24 -24.34 -22.03
C ILE A 90 6.57 -24.09 -20.70
N ASP A 91 6.19 -25.14 -19.96
CA ASP A 91 5.58 -25.03 -18.63
C ASP A 91 6.51 -24.31 -17.64
N LEU A 92 7.81 -24.64 -17.64
CA LEU A 92 8.81 -24.00 -16.78
C LEU A 92 8.97 -22.51 -17.08
N LEU A 93 8.91 -22.14 -18.36
CA LEU A 93 8.95 -20.74 -18.79
C LEU A 93 7.68 -19.97 -18.42
N TYR A 94 6.52 -20.60 -18.47
CA TYR A 94 5.26 -20.01 -17.97
C TYR A 94 5.28 -19.84 -16.47
N ASP A 95 5.77 -20.82 -15.73
CA ASP A 95 5.98 -20.73 -14.29
C ASP A 95 6.92 -19.58 -13.93
N ASP A 96 7.99 -19.36 -14.71
CA ASP A 96 8.92 -18.24 -14.50
C ASP A 96 8.25 -16.90 -14.74
N VAL A 97 7.39 -16.78 -15.75
CA VAL A 97 6.62 -15.55 -16.01
C VAL A 97 5.75 -15.20 -14.79
N GLU A 98 4.99 -16.16 -14.26
CA GLU A 98 4.17 -15.95 -13.07
C GLU A 98 5.01 -15.57 -11.86
N ARG A 99 6.16 -16.24 -11.64
CA ARG A 99 7.09 -15.93 -10.56
C ARG A 99 7.65 -14.53 -10.64
N HIS A 100 7.99 -14.02 -11.84
CA HIS A 100 8.45 -12.65 -12.02
C HIS A 100 7.38 -11.64 -11.67
N VAL A 101 6.15 -11.87 -12.11
CA VAL A 101 5.01 -10.99 -11.80
C VAL A 101 4.73 -10.97 -10.30
N GLU A 102 4.70 -12.14 -9.67
CA GLU A 102 4.48 -12.24 -8.21
C GLU A 102 5.60 -11.58 -7.41
N ALA A 103 6.85 -11.75 -7.81
CA ALA A 103 7.99 -11.15 -7.12
C ALA A 103 7.95 -9.63 -7.18
N ILE A 104 7.67 -9.05 -8.36
CA ILE A 104 7.59 -7.60 -8.53
C ILE A 104 6.39 -7.04 -7.75
N ARG A 105 5.22 -7.68 -7.83
CA ARG A 105 4.04 -7.28 -7.07
C ARG A 105 4.27 -7.38 -5.56
N SER A 106 4.92 -8.46 -5.09
CA SER A 106 5.27 -8.61 -3.68
C SER A 106 6.20 -7.51 -3.18
N ARG A 107 7.15 -7.08 -4.02
CA ARG A 107 8.06 -5.98 -3.68
C ARG A 107 7.33 -4.64 -3.58
N LEU A 108 6.40 -4.37 -4.49
CA LEU A 108 5.58 -3.17 -4.45
C LEU A 108 4.57 -3.18 -3.31
N GLU A 109 3.98 -4.33 -3.00
CA GLU A 109 3.10 -4.49 -1.84
C GLU A 109 3.85 -4.16 -0.54
N LEU A 110 5.09 -4.66 -0.40
CA LEU A 110 5.96 -4.33 0.73
C LEU A 110 6.27 -2.83 0.79
N ALA A 111 6.59 -2.22 -0.35
CA ALA A 111 6.85 -0.79 -0.45
C ALA A 111 5.61 0.05 -0.07
N CYS A 112 4.41 -0.36 -0.50
CA CYS A 112 3.15 0.26 -0.08
C CYS A 112 2.94 0.13 1.44
N GLY A 113 3.30 -1.01 2.02
CA GLY A 113 3.24 -1.23 3.47
C GLY A 113 4.18 -0.33 4.25
N ASP A 114 5.42 -0.19 3.80
CA ASP A 114 6.40 0.70 4.43
C ASP A 114 5.93 2.17 4.34
N VAL A 115 5.49 2.64 3.16
CA VAL A 115 4.94 4.00 2.99
C VAL A 115 3.70 4.23 3.84
N LEU A 116 2.83 3.24 3.96
CA LEU A 116 1.62 3.35 4.77
C LEU A 116 1.92 3.37 6.27
N ALA A 117 2.90 2.57 6.73
CA ALA A 117 3.25 2.47 8.15
C ALA A 117 4.06 3.68 8.64
N ASP A 118 5.07 4.08 7.87
CA ASP A 118 6.08 5.05 8.31
C ASP A 118 5.99 6.39 7.58
N GLY A 119 5.23 6.47 6.49
CA GLY A 119 5.19 7.65 5.60
C GLY A 119 6.47 7.84 4.81
N LYS A 120 7.30 6.81 4.68
CA LYS A 120 8.59 6.86 4.00
C LYS A 120 8.75 5.72 3.01
N PHE A 121 9.50 5.98 1.97
CA PHE A 121 9.99 4.96 1.05
C PHE A 121 11.51 4.99 1.06
N GLU A 122 12.12 3.90 1.51
CA GLU A 122 13.57 3.82 1.68
C GLU A 122 14.12 2.59 0.95
N LEU A 123 15.13 2.83 0.11
CA LEU A 123 15.98 1.80 -0.48
C LEU A 123 17.41 2.06 -0.01
N LEU A 124 17.91 1.22 0.89
CA LEU A 124 19.22 1.36 1.48
C LEU A 124 20.20 0.40 0.81
N GLN A 125 21.02 0.92 -0.15
CA GLN A 125 22.07 0.18 -0.85
C GLN A 125 21.61 -1.13 -1.53
N GLU A 126 20.34 -1.22 -1.90
CA GLU A 126 19.82 -2.39 -2.62
C GLU A 126 20.37 -2.41 -4.04
N ASN A 127 21.28 -3.35 -4.34
CA ASN A 127 22.00 -3.43 -5.61
C ASN A 127 22.66 -2.11 -6.05
N GLY A 128 23.19 -1.34 -5.09
CA GLY A 128 23.84 -0.06 -5.34
C GLY A 128 22.88 1.13 -5.51
N LEU A 129 21.58 0.93 -5.37
CA LEU A 129 20.60 2.00 -5.37
C LEU A 129 20.33 2.47 -3.94
N THR A 130 20.46 3.77 -3.72
CA THR A 130 20.02 4.44 -2.48
C THR A 130 19.00 5.49 -2.86
N LEU A 131 17.81 5.35 -2.34
CA LEU A 131 16.71 6.29 -2.54
C LEU A 131 15.92 6.42 -1.23
N GLU A 132 15.74 7.63 -0.77
CA GLU A 132 14.89 7.94 0.38
C GLU A 132 13.88 9.01 -0.03
N VAL A 133 12.61 8.75 0.21
CA VAL A 133 11.52 9.70 -0.01
C VAL A 133 10.68 9.75 1.27
N ASP A 134 10.67 10.89 1.94
CA ASP A 134 9.79 11.16 3.07
C ASP A 134 8.57 11.94 2.59
N TRP A 135 7.39 11.37 2.79
CA TRP A 135 6.11 12.00 2.42
C TRP A 135 5.69 13.06 3.43
N ASN A 136 6.45 13.24 4.53
CA ASN A 136 6.16 14.18 5.62
C ASN A 136 4.73 14.02 6.16
N VAL A 137 4.34 12.78 6.45
CA VAL A 137 3.10 12.51 7.17
C VAL A 137 3.17 13.24 8.51
N PRO A 138 2.19 14.12 8.85
CA PRO A 138 2.21 14.85 10.11
C PRO A 138 2.37 13.92 11.32
N VAL A 139 3.13 14.35 12.31
CA VAL A 139 3.36 13.54 13.54
C VAL A 139 2.03 13.29 14.26
N GLU A 140 1.13 14.26 14.21
CA GLU A 140 -0.21 14.18 14.78
C GLU A 140 -1.03 13.06 14.15
N ASN A 141 -0.77 12.74 12.87
CA ASN A 141 -1.43 11.65 12.15
C ASN A 141 -0.82 10.27 12.45
N ARG A 142 0.20 10.21 13.31
CA ARG A 142 0.79 8.96 13.81
C ARG A 142 0.68 8.85 15.34
N PRO A 143 -0.56 8.91 15.88
CA PRO A 143 -0.77 8.86 17.31
C PRO A 143 -0.50 7.46 17.87
N THR A 144 -0.24 7.43 19.18
CA THR A 144 -0.29 6.19 19.96
C THR A 144 -1.56 6.21 20.82
N ALA A 145 -2.21 5.07 21.00
CA ALA A 145 -3.32 4.91 21.92
C ALA A 145 -2.91 5.35 23.33
N ARG A 146 -3.81 6.01 24.06
CA ARG A 146 -3.52 6.48 25.41
C ARG A 146 -3.21 5.35 26.38
N ILE A 147 -3.95 4.27 26.25
CA ILE A 147 -3.74 3.01 26.94
C ILE A 147 -3.70 1.94 25.83
N PRO A 148 -2.71 1.05 25.81
CA PRO A 148 -2.68 -0.04 24.80
C PRO A 148 -4.01 -0.80 24.79
N TRP A 149 -4.53 -1.12 23.63
CA TRP A 149 -5.83 -1.81 23.50
C TRP A 149 -5.78 -3.25 23.98
N SER A 150 -4.59 -3.80 24.22
CA SER A 150 -4.39 -5.05 24.96
C SER A 150 -4.85 -4.98 26.41
N ASP A 151 -4.97 -3.75 26.99
CA ASP A 151 -5.58 -3.54 28.29
C ASP A 151 -7.09 -3.39 28.15
N PRO A 152 -7.91 -4.22 28.80
CA PRO A 152 -9.36 -4.15 28.74
C PRO A 152 -9.97 -2.82 29.23
N THR A 153 -9.19 -2.01 29.98
CA THR A 153 -9.62 -0.69 30.49
C THR A 153 -9.41 0.44 29.49
N SER A 154 -8.76 0.17 28.36
CA SER A 154 -8.60 1.12 27.27
C SER A 154 -9.94 1.52 26.68
N ASP A 155 -9.97 2.65 25.96
CA ASP A 155 -11.18 3.12 25.27
C ASP A 155 -10.90 3.31 23.77
N PRO A 156 -10.95 2.23 22.98
CA PRO A 156 -10.74 2.30 21.54
C PRO A 156 -11.78 3.18 20.82
N ILE A 157 -13.02 3.26 21.33
CA ILE A 157 -14.06 4.09 20.72
C ILE A 157 -13.69 5.57 20.84
N ALA A 158 -13.30 6.02 22.03
CA ALA A 158 -12.90 7.40 22.25
C ALA A 158 -11.61 7.74 21.48
N ASP A 159 -10.68 6.81 21.38
CA ASP A 159 -9.44 7.00 20.60
C ASP A 159 -9.75 7.20 19.11
N GLU A 160 -10.55 6.32 18.47
CA GLU A 160 -10.91 6.46 17.07
C GLU A 160 -11.71 7.74 16.81
N GLN A 161 -12.67 8.09 17.66
CA GLN A 161 -13.45 9.32 17.53
C GLN A 161 -12.57 10.58 17.65
N ARG A 162 -11.53 10.53 18.48
CA ARG A 162 -10.56 11.61 18.59
C ARG A 162 -9.77 11.76 17.28
N TRP A 163 -9.30 10.68 16.70
CA TRP A 163 -8.56 10.69 15.45
C TRP A 163 -9.43 11.12 14.26
N ILE A 164 -10.68 10.69 14.21
CA ILE A 164 -11.63 11.14 13.18
C ILE A 164 -11.89 12.65 13.29
N ARG A 165 -12.09 13.18 14.50
CA ARG A 165 -12.24 14.64 14.72
C ARG A 165 -10.98 15.41 14.31
N GLN A 166 -9.81 14.88 14.57
CA GLN A 166 -8.55 15.49 14.11
C GLN A 166 -8.50 15.62 12.58
N LEU A 167 -8.95 14.61 11.83
CA LEU A 167 -9.05 14.70 10.37
C LEU A 167 -10.10 15.74 9.93
N ASP A 168 -11.24 15.81 10.61
CA ASP A 168 -12.28 16.80 10.34
C ASP A 168 -11.79 18.22 10.59
N ASP A 169 -11.06 18.47 11.68
CA ASP A 169 -10.49 19.78 12.04
C ASP A 169 -9.54 20.34 10.96
N ILE A 170 -8.81 19.47 10.27
CA ILE A 170 -7.94 19.86 9.14
C ILE A 170 -8.67 19.85 7.78
N GLY A 171 -9.97 19.58 7.76
CA GLY A 171 -10.77 19.49 6.54
C GLY A 171 -10.44 18.27 5.66
N ALA A 172 -9.87 17.21 6.25
CA ALA A 172 -9.67 15.96 5.53
C ALA A 172 -11.02 15.22 5.37
N PRO A 173 -11.17 14.39 4.32
CA PRO A 173 -12.38 13.59 4.17
C PRO A 173 -12.50 12.58 5.31
N ALA A 174 -13.74 12.30 5.71
CA ALA A 174 -14.01 11.26 6.70
C ALA A 174 -13.43 9.90 6.21
N PRO A 175 -12.81 9.11 7.10
CA PRO A 175 -12.24 7.83 6.71
C PRO A 175 -13.32 6.84 6.28
N GLU A 176 -13.07 6.10 5.20
CA GLU A 176 -14.00 5.11 4.65
C GLU A 176 -13.84 3.74 5.29
N LEU A 177 -12.61 3.36 5.64
CA LEU A 177 -12.32 2.06 6.23
C LEU A 177 -11.11 2.12 7.18
N VAL A 178 -11.01 1.07 8.00
CA VAL A 178 -9.84 0.79 8.83
C VAL A 178 -9.12 -0.43 8.29
N ILE A 179 -7.79 -0.34 8.21
CA ILE A 179 -6.92 -1.50 7.97
C ILE A 179 -6.23 -1.84 9.29
N THR A 180 -6.31 -3.09 9.68
CA THR A 180 -5.64 -3.58 10.91
C THR A 180 -5.35 -5.07 10.85
N SER A 181 -4.65 -5.58 11.86
CA SER A 181 -4.40 -6.99 12.05
C SER A 181 -5.55 -7.69 12.79
N ALA A 182 -5.68 -9.00 12.61
CA ALA A 182 -6.59 -9.81 13.41
C ALA A 182 -6.25 -9.77 14.91
N LYS A 183 -4.97 -9.54 15.25
CA LYS A 183 -4.51 -9.43 16.64
C LYS A 183 -5.05 -8.16 17.31
N ALA A 184 -4.88 -6.99 16.70
CA ALA A 184 -5.41 -5.74 17.24
C ALA A 184 -6.94 -5.78 17.36
N TYR A 185 -7.62 -6.36 16.35
CA TYR A 185 -9.06 -6.53 16.38
C TYR A 185 -9.55 -7.46 17.51
N SER A 186 -8.82 -8.52 17.83
CA SER A 186 -9.25 -9.48 18.86
C SER A 186 -9.42 -8.84 20.22
N TYR A 187 -8.65 -7.81 20.55
CA TYR A 187 -8.77 -7.08 21.81
C TYR A 187 -10.08 -6.30 21.95
N LEU A 188 -10.74 -5.93 20.85
CA LEU A 188 -12.03 -5.27 20.90
C LEU A 188 -13.13 -6.18 21.50
N ALA A 189 -12.99 -7.50 21.30
CA ALA A 189 -13.96 -8.46 21.84
C ALA A 189 -13.97 -8.51 23.37
N GLU A 190 -12.82 -8.27 23.99
CA GLU A 190 -12.63 -8.30 25.45
C GLU A 190 -12.72 -6.90 26.09
N ASN A 191 -12.70 -5.85 25.27
CA ASN A 191 -12.61 -4.48 25.73
C ASN A 191 -13.85 -4.03 26.50
N ASN A 192 -13.66 -3.37 27.65
CA ASN A 192 -14.74 -2.94 28.53
C ASN A 192 -15.63 -1.87 27.90
N ALA A 193 -15.06 -0.92 27.14
CA ALA A 193 -15.83 0.14 26.48
C ALA A 193 -16.75 -0.45 25.37
N TYR A 194 -16.24 -1.38 24.55
CA TYR A 194 -17.06 -2.06 23.55
C TYR A 194 -18.18 -2.91 24.18
N ARG A 195 -17.87 -3.64 25.26
CA ARG A 195 -18.88 -4.43 25.97
C ARG A 195 -19.95 -3.55 26.61
N ALA A 196 -19.57 -2.45 27.26
CA ALA A 196 -20.49 -1.47 27.84
C ALA A 196 -21.35 -0.80 26.77
N ALA A 197 -20.77 -0.49 25.62
CA ALA A 197 -21.51 0.10 24.48
C ALA A 197 -22.55 -0.85 23.89
N TYR A 198 -22.29 -2.16 23.90
CA TYR A 198 -23.23 -3.16 23.38
C TYR A 198 -24.31 -3.55 24.39
N TYR A 199 -23.92 -3.86 25.63
CA TYR A 199 -24.84 -4.37 26.65
C TYR A 199 -25.54 -3.28 27.49
N GLY A 200 -25.13 -2.02 27.31
CA GLY A 200 -25.53 -0.89 28.16
C GLY A 200 -24.62 -0.74 29.38
N SER A 201 -24.85 0.35 30.13
CA SER A 201 -24.04 0.67 31.30
C SER A 201 -24.29 -0.36 32.41
N VAL A 202 -23.42 -1.35 32.50
CA VAL A 202 -23.51 -2.36 33.57
C VAL A 202 -22.74 -1.82 34.76
N SER A 203 -23.33 -1.95 35.95
CA SER A 203 -22.69 -1.58 37.21
C SER A 203 -21.30 -2.24 37.33
N PRO A 204 -20.28 -1.58 37.89
CA PRO A 204 -18.93 -2.11 37.98
C PRO A 204 -18.81 -3.51 38.61
N SER A 205 -19.84 -3.93 39.34
CA SER A 205 -19.93 -5.26 39.96
C SER A 205 -20.42 -6.37 39.05
N THR A 206 -20.87 -6.06 37.84
CA THR A 206 -21.42 -7.03 36.86
C THR A 206 -20.85 -6.78 35.48
N THR A 207 -19.52 -6.77 35.34
CA THR A 207 -18.89 -6.75 34.03
C THR A 207 -19.29 -8.04 33.29
N PRO A 208 -19.96 -7.98 32.13
CA PRO A 208 -20.29 -9.18 31.39
C PRO A 208 -19.00 -9.95 31.08
N THR A 209 -18.95 -11.22 31.47
CA THR A 209 -17.80 -12.09 31.21
C THR A 209 -17.76 -12.54 29.76
N ALA A 210 -18.85 -12.32 29.01
CA ALA A 210 -18.94 -12.72 27.62
C ALA A 210 -18.15 -11.78 26.70
N MET A 211 -17.32 -12.36 25.87
CA MET A 211 -16.66 -11.68 24.76
C MET A 211 -17.67 -11.31 23.69
N LEU A 212 -17.43 -10.19 22.99
CA LEU A 212 -18.24 -9.80 21.85
C LEU A 212 -17.85 -10.65 20.62
N ASN A 213 -18.88 -11.06 19.88
CA ASN A 213 -18.65 -11.63 18.56
C ASN A 213 -18.47 -10.54 17.48
N PRO A 214 -17.98 -10.88 16.27
CA PRO A 214 -17.76 -9.89 15.21
C PRO A 214 -19.00 -9.08 14.82
N GLN A 215 -20.19 -9.68 14.85
CA GLN A 215 -21.43 -8.99 14.53
C GLN A 215 -21.78 -7.93 15.60
N GLN A 216 -21.58 -8.26 16.86
CA GLN A 216 -21.80 -7.33 17.97
C GLN A 216 -20.80 -6.17 17.94
N ILE A 217 -19.53 -6.43 17.61
CA ILE A 217 -18.52 -5.38 17.39
C ILE A 217 -18.98 -4.45 16.26
N ASN A 218 -19.45 -5.00 15.13
CA ASN A 218 -19.94 -4.19 14.02
C ASN A 218 -21.17 -3.34 14.38
N VAL A 219 -22.07 -3.85 15.23
CA VAL A 219 -23.21 -3.07 15.75
C VAL A 219 -22.71 -1.88 16.57
N VAL A 220 -21.75 -2.09 17.49
CA VAL A 220 -21.15 -1.00 18.27
C VAL A 220 -20.51 0.02 17.33
N ARG A 221 -19.70 -0.42 16.38
CA ARG A 221 -19.05 0.49 15.42
C ARG A 221 -20.07 1.32 14.63
N GLY A 222 -21.15 0.69 14.17
CA GLY A 222 -22.25 1.38 13.48
C GLY A 222 -22.93 2.43 14.35
N ASN A 223 -23.20 2.13 15.63
CA ASN A 223 -23.80 3.06 16.57
C ASN A 223 -22.96 4.31 16.84
N TYR A 224 -21.64 4.18 16.75
CA TYR A 224 -20.69 5.29 16.94
C TYR A 224 -20.17 5.89 15.62
N SER A 225 -20.76 5.50 14.48
CA SER A 225 -20.36 5.96 13.15
C SER A 225 -18.86 5.73 12.83
N LEU A 226 -18.31 4.65 13.37
CA LEU A 226 -16.93 4.25 13.10
C LEU A 226 -16.84 3.49 11.77
N PRO A 227 -15.78 3.69 10.97
CA PRO A 227 -15.63 3.04 9.66
C PRO A 227 -15.48 1.52 9.79
N PRO A 228 -15.89 0.75 8.76
CA PRO A 228 -15.75 -0.71 8.74
C PRO A 228 -14.27 -1.13 8.79
N ILE A 229 -14.04 -2.35 9.30
CA ILE A 229 -12.69 -2.91 9.47
C ILE A 229 -12.38 -3.90 8.36
N THR A 230 -11.21 -3.75 7.77
CA THR A 230 -10.62 -4.70 6.82
C THR A 230 -9.36 -5.32 7.44
N PHE A 231 -9.31 -6.64 7.48
CA PHE A 231 -8.14 -7.36 8.00
C PHE A 231 -7.06 -7.46 6.93
N TYR A 232 -5.84 -7.16 7.33
CA TYR A 232 -4.68 -7.32 6.48
C TYR A 232 -3.67 -8.28 7.12
N LYS A 233 -3.27 -9.30 6.40
CA LYS A 233 -2.40 -10.36 6.91
C LYS A 233 -1.28 -10.75 5.96
N ALA A 234 -1.10 -10.02 4.86
CA ALA A 234 -0.12 -10.39 3.85
C ALA A 234 1.30 -10.44 4.42
N GLN A 235 2.02 -11.45 3.98
CA GLN A 235 3.42 -11.65 4.28
C GLN A 235 4.16 -11.89 2.97
N VAL A 236 5.33 -11.34 2.85
CA VAL A 236 6.24 -11.53 1.71
C VAL A 236 7.52 -12.19 2.17
N ARG A 237 8.23 -12.80 1.24
CA ARG A 237 9.52 -13.42 1.53
C ARG A 237 10.65 -12.52 1.06
N VAL A 238 11.47 -12.06 2.00
CA VAL A 238 12.66 -11.24 1.73
C VAL A 238 13.87 -12.02 2.22
N ASP A 239 14.85 -12.26 1.36
CA ASP A 239 16.08 -13.01 1.67
C ASP A 239 15.82 -14.34 2.40
N GLY A 240 14.81 -15.08 1.94
CA GLY A 240 14.45 -16.37 2.52
C GLY A 240 13.65 -16.31 3.82
N LYS A 241 13.44 -15.13 4.41
CA LYS A 241 12.66 -14.93 5.64
C LYS A 241 11.27 -14.35 5.33
N SER A 242 10.25 -14.85 6.04
CA SER A 242 8.91 -14.26 5.96
C SER A 242 8.88 -12.94 6.73
N ARG A 243 8.39 -11.88 6.10
CA ARG A 243 8.17 -10.56 6.69
C ARG A 243 6.71 -10.16 6.48
N ARG A 244 6.05 -9.68 7.53
CA ARG A 244 4.74 -9.03 7.38
C ARG A 244 4.89 -7.71 6.64
N VAL A 245 3.93 -7.41 5.78
CA VAL A 245 3.89 -6.14 5.05
C VAL A 245 3.52 -4.99 5.98
N LEU A 246 2.55 -5.19 6.88
CA LEU A 246 2.19 -4.23 7.92
C LEU A 246 2.44 -4.82 9.32
N PRO A 247 2.94 -4.00 10.27
CA PRO A 247 3.00 -4.36 11.69
C PRO A 247 1.63 -4.72 12.27
N GLU A 248 1.59 -5.60 13.27
CA GLU A 248 0.34 -6.08 13.89
C GLU A 248 -0.29 -5.10 14.89
N ASP A 249 0.44 -4.10 15.28
CA ASP A 249 0.07 -3.09 16.28
C ASP A 249 -0.55 -1.82 15.70
N LEU A 250 -0.74 -1.80 14.37
CA LEU A 250 -1.27 -0.63 13.68
C LEU A 250 -2.78 -0.68 13.47
N TRP A 251 -3.38 0.50 13.58
CA TRP A 251 -4.76 0.83 13.26
C TRP A 251 -4.79 2.00 12.30
N ILE A 252 -5.14 1.75 11.05
CA ILE A 252 -4.95 2.71 9.96
C ILE A 252 -6.30 3.16 9.43
N LEU A 253 -6.59 4.45 9.57
CA LEU A 253 -7.78 5.09 9.02
C LEU A 253 -7.48 5.56 7.59
N VAL A 254 -8.21 5.05 6.61
CA VAL A 254 -7.97 5.27 5.18
C VAL A 254 -9.07 6.14 4.58
N PRO A 255 -8.72 7.19 3.80
CA PRO A 255 -9.71 8.08 3.17
C PRO A 255 -10.44 7.40 2.00
N PRO A 256 -11.63 7.91 1.56
CA PRO A 256 -12.42 7.32 0.49
C PRO A 256 -11.77 7.47 -0.90
N ASP A 257 -11.18 8.62 -1.18
CA ASP A 257 -10.67 9.02 -2.49
C ASP A 257 -9.21 8.54 -2.66
N ARG A 258 -9.04 7.23 -2.90
CA ARG A 258 -7.72 6.55 -2.96
C ARG A 258 -6.81 7.13 -4.01
N GLU A 259 -7.32 7.41 -5.20
CA GLU A 259 -6.56 7.96 -6.32
C GLU A 259 -5.98 9.35 -6.03
N LYS A 260 -6.70 10.18 -5.26
CA LYS A 260 -6.21 11.49 -4.84
C LYS A 260 -5.29 11.43 -3.63
N TRP A 261 -5.38 10.36 -2.86
CA TRP A 261 -4.59 10.20 -1.66
C TRP A 261 -3.24 9.55 -1.93
N ALA A 262 -3.24 8.37 -2.55
CA ALA A 262 -2.01 7.63 -2.82
C ALA A 262 -2.19 6.66 -3.98
N GLN A 263 -1.12 6.42 -4.76
CA GLN A 263 -1.14 5.57 -5.94
C GLN A 263 0.16 4.77 -6.06
N THR A 264 0.09 3.58 -6.65
CA THR A 264 1.27 2.86 -7.11
C THR A 264 1.55 3.27 -8.55
N MET A 265 2.61 4.05 -8.75
CA MET A 265 2.97 4.56 -10.06
C MET A 265 3.94 3.61 -10.76
N TYR A 266 3.59 3.23 -11.98
CA TYR A 266 4.48 2.52 -12.89
C TYR A 266 4.97 3.45 -14.00
N GLY A 267 6.28 3.45 -14.23
CA GLY A 267 6.94 4.22 -15.28
C GLY A 267 7.31 3.34 -16.48
N VAL A 268 7.92 3.98 -17.48
CA VAL A 268 8.43 3.31 -18.67
C VAL A 268 9.71 2.57 -18.35
N THR A 269 9.82 1.30 -18.78
CA THR A 269 11.04 0.50 -18.73
C THR A 269 11.84 0.61 -20.04
N ALA A 270 13.14 0.41 -19.98
CA ALA A 270 13.99 0.38 -21.18
C ALA A 270 13.57 -0.74 -22.13
N GLU A 271 13.19 -1.89 -21.57
CA GLU A 271 12.65 -3.04 -22.30
C GLU A 271 11.37 -2.67 -23.05
N GLY A 272 10.46 -1.89 -22.44
CA GLY A 272 9.25 -1.40 -23.08
C GLY A 272 9.51 -0.47 -24.26
N LEU A 273 10.53 0.36 -24.17
CA LEU A 273 10.95 1.22 -25.27
C LEU A 273 11.52 0.42 -26.43
N VAL A 274 12.30 -0.65 -26.17
CA VAL A 274 12.81 -1.54 -27.21
C VAL A 274 11.66 -2.29 -27.91
N LEU A 275 10.70 -2.80 -27.13
CA LEU A 275 9.49 -3.44 -27.67
C LEU A 275 8.68 -2.53 -28.59
N SER A 276 8.49 -1.27 -28.18
CA SER A 276 7.72 -0.31 -28.97
C SER A 276 8.38 0.02 -30.32
N ARG A 277 9.70 -0.21 -30.44
CA ARG A 277 10.46 -0.03 -31.67
C ARG A 277 10.46 -1.25 -32.61
N GLY A 278 9.87 -2.37 -32.18
CA GLY A 278 9.68 -3.56 -33.02
C GLY A 278 10.97 -4.33 -33.34
N THR A 279 12.03 -4.17 -32.58
CA THR A 279 13.36 -4.68 -32.92
C THR A 279 13.73 -6.03 -32.28
N ASN A 280 12.90 -6.61 -31.43
CA ASN A 280 13.26 -7.88 -30.79
C ASN A 280 12.03 -8.80 -30.59
N PRO A 281 11.94 -9.96 -31.31
CA PRO A 281 10.84 -10.90 -31.19
C PRO A 281 10.86 -11.77 -29.92
N GLU A 282 11.93 -11.73 -29.13
CA GLU A 282 12.08 -12.56 -27.92
C GLU A 282 11.46 -11.94 -26.66
N ILE A 283 10.83 -10.77 -26.76
CA ILE A 283 10.21 -10.12 -25.64
C ILE A 283 8.76 -10.57 -25.54
N ILE A 284 8.43 -11.29 -24.48
CA ILE A 284 7.08 -11.66 -24.12
C ILE A 284 6.50 -10.51 -23.28
N ARG A 285 5.41 -9.92 -23.76
CA ARG A 285 4.67 -8.94 -22.99
C ARG A 285 3.56 -9.65 -22.22
N GLU A 286 3.54 -9.56 -20.91
CA GLU A 286 2.35 -9.88 -20.14
C GLU A 286 1.48 -8.61 -19.97
N ASP A 287 0.16 -8.78 -19.95
CA ASP A 287 -0.83 -7.70 -19.77
C ASP A 287 -0.88 -7.12 -18.35
N ALA A 288 0.22 -7.21 -17.61
CA ALA A 288 0.34 -6.54 -16.32
C ALA A 288 0.87 -5.12 -16.54
N PRO A 289 0.13 -4.08 -16.11
CA PRO A 289 0.52 -2.69 -16.28
C PRO A 289 1.94 -2.45 -15.78
N GLY A 290 2.81 -1.85 -16.61
CA GLY A 290 4.16 -1.48 -16.26
C GLY A 290 5.18 -2.60 -16.04
N LEU A 291 4.78 -3.86 -16.24
CA LEU A 291 5.62 -5.06 -16.12
C LEU A 291 6.02 -5.59 -17.49
N ILE A 292 7.29 -5.89 -17.68
CA ILE A 292 7.78 -6.48 -18.92
C ILE A 292 8.64 -7.70 -18.58
N ILE A 293 8.36 -8.81 -19.27
CA ILE A 293 9.13 -10.02 -19.15
C ILE A 293 9.85 -10.26 -20.45
N THR A 294 11.15 -10.50 -20.36
CA THR A 294 12.02 -10.77 -21.49
C THR A 294 12.69 -12.12 -21.30
N ARG A 295 12.93 -12.82 -22.42
CA ARG A 295 13.74 -14.04 -22.48
C ARG A 295 14.97 -13.79 -23.32
N GLY A 296 16.06 -14.45 -23.01
CA GLY A 296 17.25 -14.43 -23.83
C GLY A 296 18.11 -15.66 -23.59
N VAL A 297 19.04 -15.89 -24.51
CA VAL A 297 20.02 -16.94 -24.44
C VAL A 297 21.39 -16.29 -24.27
N GLN A 298 22.22 -16.84 -23.43
CA GLN A 298 23.63 -16.47 -23.25
C GLN A 298 24.49 -17.60 -23.82
N ASP A 299 25.52 -17.26 -24.59
CA ASP A 299 26.32 -18.25 -25.30
C ASP A 299 27.51 -18.80 -24.47
N ASP A 300 27.97 -18.03 -23.47
CA ASP A 300 29.11 -18.43 -22.60
C ASP A 300 28.89 -17.97 -21.16
N PRO A 301 28.60 -18.89 -20.22
CA PRO A 301 28.14 -20.28 -20.43
C PRO A 301 26.76 -20.31 -21.10
N VAL A 302 26.45 -21.43 -21.80
CA VAL A 302 25.14 -21.59 -22.46
C VAL A 302 24.05 -21.64 -21.42
N GLN A 303 23.20 -20.61 -21.39
CA GLN A 303 22.12 -20.46 -20.41
C GLN A 303 20.92 -19.81 -21.04
N ILE A 304 19.73 -20.29 -20.71
CA ILE A 304 18.47 -19.61 -21.00
C ILE A 304 18.13 -18.78 -19.74
N TRP A 305 17.77 -17.54 -19.94
CA TRP A 305 17.32 -16.69 -18.84
C TRP A 305 15.98 -16.05 -19.15
N THR A 306 15.21 -15.86 -18.09
CA THR A 306 14.01 -15.03 -18.07
C THR A 306 14.25 -13.86 -17.12
N LYS A 307 13.75 -12.68 -17.47
CA LYS A 307 13.92 -11.45 -16.72
C LYS A 307 12.60 -10.71 -16.62
N GLY A 308 12.12 -10.49 -15.41
CA GLY A 308 11.06 -9.55 -15.13
C GLY A 308 11.63 -8.17 -14.80
N ALA A 309 11.09 -7.12 -15.41
CA ALA A 309 11.48 -5.74 -15.17
C ALA A 309 10.26 -4.84 -15.01
N ALA A 310 10.36 -3.89 -14.09
CA ALA A 310 9.41 -2.82 -13.88
C ALA A 310 10.14 -1.56 -13.43
N VAL A 311 9.47 -0.42 -13.54
CA VAL A 311 9.89 0.84 -12.94
C VAL A 311 8.70 1.34 -12.15
N GLY A 312 8.81 1.49 -10.83
CA GLY A 312 7.65 1.94 -10.07
C GLY A 312 7.90 2.03 -8.56
N MET A 313 7.01 2.79 -7.91
CA MET A 313 6.96 2.93 -6.46
C MET A 313 5.59 3.44 -6.02
N PRO A 314 5.20 3.25 -4.74
CA PRO A 314 4.07 3.95 -4.16
C PRO A 314 4.36 5.45 -4.01
N VAL A 315 3.38 6.27 -4.37
CA VAL A 315 3.46 7.74 -4.28
C VAL A 315 2.25 8.24 -3.50
N MET A 316 2.49 9.03 -2.46
CA MET A 316 1.44 9.64 -1.65
C MET A 316 1.26 11.10 -2.04
N HIS A 317 0.02 11.48 -2.40
CA HIS A 317 -0.32 12.83 -2.84
C HIS A 317 -0.73 13.73 -1.67
N THR A 318 -1.54 13.19 -0.76
CA THR A 318 -2.13 13.88 0.40
C THR A 318 -1.78 13.15 1.70
N PRO A 319 -0.55 13.30 2.22
CA PRO A 319 -0.06 12.54 3.36
C PRO A 319 -0.78 12.85 4.68
N ASP A 320 -1.51 13.95 4.76
CA ASP A 320 -2.28 14.39 5.93
C ASP A 320 -3.72 13.85 5.97
N ALA A 321 -4.16 13.11 4.92
CA ALA A 321 -5.53 12.63 4.81
C ALA A 321 -5.82 11.28 5.50
N HIS A 322 -4.82 10.67 6.14
CA HIS A 322 -4.96 9.38 6.82
C HIS A 322 -4.35 9.42 8.23
N ILE A 323 -4.69 8.43 9.04
CA ILE A 323 -4.08 8.26 10.37
C ILE A 323 -3.51 6.86 10.50
N VAL A 324 -2.32 6.76 11.06
CA VAL A 324 -1.63 5.51 11.38
C VAL A 324 -1.40 5.48 12.88
N ALA A 325 -2.33 4.89 13.60
CA ALA A 325 -2.26 4.81 15.05
C ALA A 325 -1.57 3.53 15.52
N LYS A 326 -0.71 3.65 16.53
CA LYS A 326 -0.16 2.51 17.24
C LYS A 326 -1.05 2.17 18.42
N VAL A 327 -1.61 0.95 18.46
CA VAL A 327 -2.66 0.57 19.41
C VAL A 327 -2.27 -0.55 20.40
N LEU A 328 -1.12 -1.20 20.19
CA LEU A 328 -0.61 -2.27 21.08
C LEU A 328 0.72 -1.90 21.70
#